data_7f079bf232d0a2129c8ffc8e680893a1
#
_entry.id   7f079bf232d0a2129c8ffc8e680893a1
#
_cell.length_a   1.000
_cell.length_b   1.000
_cell.length_c   1.000
_cell.angle_alpha   90.00
_cell.angle_beta   90.00
_cell.angle_gamma   90.00
#
_symmetry.space_group_name_H-M   'P 1'
#
loop_
_entity.id
_entity.type
_entity.pdbx_description
1 polymer ?
#
loop_
_entity_poly.entity_id
_entity_poly.type
_entity_poly.pdbx_seq_one_letter_code
_entity_poly.pdbx_strand_id
1 'polypeptide(L)'
;MSSAQVNQLHLWMQAQHGYWWLGGLLLFVAGFWLLGRPKPERPWRVRSRPLLTDNELEFCHRLEDALPEFRVLVQVSMGAIMEPDLDDEEVSEPGRYLSVRGRFAQKVLDFVIVDDEYRIVALVELDDSTHDADRDAERDRITGMAGYLTIRYDSRNRPEPEEIRDDFWQAGLLGDE
;
A
#
# COMPACT_ATOMS: atom_id res chain seq x y z
N MET A 1 -56.11 -34.17 -47.65
CA MET A 1 -55.88 -32.78 -47.18
C MET A 1 -55.82 -31.91 -48.41
N SER A 2 -56.61 -30.85 -48.49
CA SER A 2 -56.59 -29.95 -49.66
C SER A 2 -55.36 -29.05 -49.58
N SER A 3 -54.85 -28.61 -50.72
CA SER A 3 -53.73 -27.70 -50.85
C SER A 3 -53.89 -26.42 -50.02
N ALA A 4 -55.08 -25.99 -49.79
CA ALA A 4 -55.45 -24.83 -48.94
C ALA A 4 -55.18 -25.09 -47.43
N GLN A 5 -55.36 -26.30 -46.93
CA GLN A 5 -55.10 -26.66 -45.54
C GLN A 5 -53.61 -26.74 -45.24
N VAL A 6 -52.81 -27.21 -46.20
CA VAL A 6 -51.38 -27.26 -46.07
C VAL A 6 -50.77 -25.84 -46.06
N ASN A 7 -51.28 -24.95 -46.90
CA ASN A 7 -50.86 -23.56 -46.94
C ASN A 7 -51.17 -22.77 -45.64
N GLN A 8 -52.35 -23.02 -45.06
CA GLN A 8 -52.71 -22.40 -43.77
C GLN A 8 -51.86 -22.89 -42.63
N LEU A 9 -51.50 -24.18 -42.61
CA LEU A 9 -50.58 -24.72 -41.60
C LEU A 9 -49.15 -24.09 -41.69
N HIS A 10 -48.62 -23.91 -42.91
CA HIS A 10 -47.34 -23.24 -43.13
C HIS A 10 -47.38 -21.78 -42.71
N LEU A 11 -48.44 -21.04 -42.99
CA LEU A 11 -48.56 -19.65 -42.53
C LEU A 11 -48.67 -19.54 -41.00
N TRP A 12 -49.39 -20.51 -40.38
CA TRP A 12 -49.50 -20.56 -38.92
C TRP A 12 -48.16 -20.90 -38.23
N MET A 13 -47.37 -21.83 -38.80
CA MET A 13 -46.01 -22.17 -38.28
C MET A 13 -45.03 -21.00 -38.46
N GLN A 14 -45.08 -20.27 -39.56
CA GLN A 14 -44.23 -19.08 -39.76
C GLN A 14 -44.57 -17.93 -38.79
N ALA A 15 -45.84 -17.74 -38.47
CA ALA A 15 -46.27 -16.71 -37.52
C ALA A 15 -45.79 -17.01 -36.07
N GLN A 16 -45.73 -18.28 -35.68
CA GLN A 16 -45.25 -18.65 -34.34
C GLN A 16 -43.75 -18.45 -34.16
N HIS A 17 -42.93 -18.66 -35.19
CA HIS A 17 -41.48 -18.47 -35.08
C HIS A 17 -41.06 -17.02 -34.80
N GLY A 18 -41.88 -16.03 -35.22
CA GLY A 18 -41.61 -14.62 -34.98
C GLY A 18 -41.64 -14.20 -33.48
N TYR A 19 -42.50 -14.85 -32.70
CA TYR A 19 -42.67 -14.46 -31.28
C TYR A 19 -41.62 -15.03 -30.35
N TRP A 20 -40.99 -16.15 -30.70
CA TRP A 20 -39.89 -16.72 -29.90
C TRP A 20 -38.67 -15.82 -29.86
N TRP A 21 -38.37 -15.11 -30.96
CA TRP A 21 -37.26 -14.15 -31.01
C TRP A 21 -37.54 -12.92 -30.15
N LEU A 22 -38.79 -12.46 -30.09
CA LEU A 22 -39.22 -11.36 -29.22
C LEU A 22 -39.11 -11.75 -27.74
N GLY A 23 -39.50 -12.96 -27.38
CA GLY A 23 -39.35 -13.52 -26.04
C GLY A 23 -37.87 -13.63 -25.63
N GLY A 24 -37.03 -14.14 -26.54
CA GLY A 24 -35.59 -14.21 -26.33
C GLY A 24 -34.93 -12.84 -26.15
N LEU A 25 -35.31 -11.86 -26.98
CA LEU A 25 -34.85 -10.49 -26.89
C LEU A 25 -35.26 -9.82 -25.57
N LEU A 26 -36.52 -10.01 -25.15
CA LEU A 26 -37.00 -9.48 -23.86
C LEU A 26 -36.26 -10.09 -22.66
N LEU A 27 -35.98 -11.40 -22.68
CA LEU A 27 -35.20 -12.07 -21.64
C LEU A 27 -33.75 -11.60 -21.65
N PHE A 28 -33.17 -11.39 -22.83
CA PHE A 28 -31.81 -10.85 -22.95
C PHE A 28 -31.69 -9.42 -22.41
N VAL A 29 -32.65 -8.55 -22.79
CA VAL A 29 -32.72 -7.17 -22.30
C VAL A 29 -32.97 -7.14 -20.79
N ALA A 30 -33.88 -7.96 -20.28
CA ALA A 30 -34.15 -8.08 -18.84
C ALA A 30 -32.94 -8.63 -18.09
N GLY A 31 -32.27 -9.65 -18.63
CA GLY A 31 -31.04 -10.18 -18.07
C GLY A 31 -29.91 -9.15 -18.05
N PHE A 32 -29.71 -8.43 -19.16
CA PHE A 32 -28.74 -7.35 -19.27
C PHE A 32 -29.04 -6.21 -18.26
N TRP A 33 -30.33 -5.89 -18.09
CA TRP A 33 -30.76 -4.85 -17.14
C TRP A 33 -30.62 -5.29 -15.67
N LEU A 34 -30.87 -6.58 -15.37
CA LEU A 34 -30.68 -7.15 -14.02
C LEU A 34 -29.20 -7.32 -13.66
N LEU A 35 -28.38 -7.77 -14.62
CA LEU A 35 -26.93 -7.98 -14.42
C LEU A 35 -26.13 -6.67 -14.44
N GLY A 36 -26.60 -5.67 -15.22
CA GLY A 36 -25.95 -4.36 -15.35
C GLY A 36 -26.34 -3.35 -14.27
N ARG A 37 -27.18 -3.71 -13.28
CA ARG A 37 -27.46 -2.80 -12.16
C ARG A 37 -26.19 -2.60 -11.34
N PRO A 38 -25.66 -1.36 -11.25
CA PRO A 38 -24.55 -1.10 -10.35
C PRO A 38 -24.98 -1.49 -8.93
N LYS A 39 -24.16 -2.30 -8.27
CA LYS A 39 -24.40 -2.61 -6.85
C LYS A 39 -24.44 -1.29 -6.10
N PRO A 40 -25.43 -1.06 -5.22
CA PRO A 40 -25.46 0.15 -4.41
C PRO A 40 -24.13 0.24 -3.65
N GLU A 41 -23.35 1.30 -3.93
CA GLU A 41 -22.12 1.57 -3.19
C GLU A 41 -22.51 1.78 -1.72
N ARG A 42 -21.99 0.91 -0.84
CA ARG A 42 -22.12 1.14 0.59
C ARG A 42 -21.34 2.41 0.94
N PRO A 43 -21.95 3.39 1.59
CA PRO A 43 -21.23 4.60 1.98
C PRO A 43 -20.04 4.19 2.86
N TRP A 44 -18.82 4.48 2.39
CA TRP A 44 -17.62 4.30 3.19
C TRP A 44 -17.56 5.36 4.31
N ARG A 45 -16.98 5.00 5.44
CA ARG A 45 -16.83 5.87 6.60
C ARG A 45 -15.39 5.84 7.06
N VAL A 46 -14.91 6.98 7.56
CA VAL A 46 -13.59 7.11 8.18
C VAL A 46 -13.75 7.55 9.63
N ARG A 47 -12.78 7.16 10.46
CA ARG A 47 -12.63 7.63 11.83
C ARG A 47 -11.17 8.00 12.07
N SER A 48 -10.93 8.93 12.99
CA SER A 48 -9.59 9.22 13.49
C SER A 48 -9.03 8.02 14.27
N ARG A 49 -7.70 7.88 14.25
CA ARG A 49 -6.95 6.99 15.14
C ARG A 49 -5.74 7.75 15.68
N PRO A 50 -5.16 7.36 16.82
CA PRO A 50 -3.86 7.86 17.26
C PRO A 50 -2.81 7.65 16.17
N LEU A 51 -1.85 8.56 16.08
CA LEU A 51 -0.73 8.46 15.12
C LEU A 51 0.23 7.36 15.55
N LEU A 52 0.52 7.30 16.86
CA LEU A 52 1.38 6.31 17.48
C LEU A 52 0.59 5.46 18.47
N THR A 53 1.02 4.23 18.68
CA THR A 53 0.60 3.40 19.81
C THR A 53 1.26 3.91 21.10
N ASP A 54 0.80 3.46 22.26
CA ASP A 54 1.39 3.86 23.56
C ASP A 54 2.89 3.47 23.64
N ASN A 55 3.26 2.33 23.08
CA ASN A 55 4.65 1.86 23.03
C ASN A 55 5.52 2.73 22.11
N GLU A 56 5.02 3.06 20.93
CA GLU A 56 5.71 3.93 19.99
C GLU A 56 5.82 5.36 20.52
N LEU A 57 4.80 5.87 21.19
CA LEU A 57 4.82 7.20 21.79
C LEU A 57 5.87 7.31 22.89
N GLU A 58 5.92 6.32 23.79
CA GLU A 58 6.92 6.28 24.86
C GLU A 58 8.35 6.18 24.28
N PHE A 59 8.53 5.34 23.25
CA PHE A 59 9.83 5.22 22.60
C PHE A 59 10.22 6.47 21.81
N CYS A 60 9.25 7.17 21.20
CA CYS A 60 9.48 8.46 20.56
C CYS A 60 10.09 9.49 21.54
N HIS A 61 9.55 9.57 22.76
CA HIS A 61 10.11 10.45 23.79
C HIS A 61 11.55 10.06 24.18
N ARG A 62 11.86 8.76 24.27
CA ARG A 62 13.25 8.32 24.50
C ARG A 62 14.21 8.71 23.36
N LEU A 63 13.73 8.62 22.11
CA LEU A 63 14.51 9.09 20.96
C LEU A 63 14.75 10.61 21.01
N GLU A 64 13.73 11.40 21.35
CA GLU A 64 13.84 12.86 21.49
C GLU A 64 14.80 13.24 22.65
N ASP A 65 14.73 12.52 23.76
CA ASP A 65 15.63 12.74 24.92
C ASP A 65 17.08 12.33 24.61
N ALA A 66 17.26 11.25 23.84
CA ALA A 66 18.59 10.75 23.45
C ALA A 66 19.30 11.64 22.41
N LEU A 67 18.51 12.25 21.52
CA LEU A 67 18.98 12.90 20.29
C LEU A 67 18.46 14.35 20.17
N PRO A 68 18.73 15.22 21.17
CA PRO A 68 18.16 16.57 21.21
C PRO A 68 18.63 17.49 20.06
N GLU A 69 19.75 17.15 19.41
CA GLU A 69 20.27 17.84 18.22
C GLU A 69 19.57 17.48 16.91
N PHE A 70 18.73 16.43 16.92
CA PHE A 70 17.98 15.96 15.76
C PHE A 70 16.48 16.12 15.95
N ARG A 71 15.73 15.91 14.86
CA ARG A 71 14.26 15.85 14.88
C ARG A 71 13.81 14.44 14.60
N VAL A 72 12.85 13.98 15.37
CA VAL A 72 12.21 12.68 15.19
C VAL A 72 10.93 12.86 14.39
N LEU A 73 10.90 12.35 13.15
CA LEU A 73 9.70 12.30 12.34
C LEU A 73 9.08 10.91 12.51
N VAL A 74 7.75 10.84 12.65
CA VAL A 74 7.04 9.60 12.94
C VAL A 74 6.16 9.16 11.79
N GLN A 75 6.01 7.84 11.59
CA GLN A 75 5.10 7.22 10.62
C GLN A 75 5.31 7.78 9.19
N VAL A 76 6.57 7.83 8.76
CA VAL A 76 6.95 8.37 7.45
C VAL A 76 6.82 7.30 6.38
N SER A 77 6.06 7.60 5.32
CA SER A 77 5.98 6.71 4.16
C SER A 77 7.33 6.59 3.46
N MET A 78 7.77 5.37 3.14
CA MET A 78 8.99 5.15 2.34
C MET A 78 8.93 5.86 0.99
N GLY A 79 7.73 5.99 0.40
CA GLY A 79 7.53 6.73 -0.84
C GLY A 79 7.64 8.26 -0.72
N ALA A 80 7.77 8.82 0.49
CA ALA A 80 8.05 10.22 0.73
C ALA A 80 9.56 10.53 0.71
N ILE A 81 10.40 9.53 0.98
CA ILE A 81 11.86 9.70 1.13
C ILE A 81 12.68 8.88 0.14
N MET A 82 12.03 8.06 -0.70
CA MET A 82 12.67 7.21 -1.71
C MET A 82 11.91 7.29 -3.03
N GLU A 83 12.65 7.13 -4.12
CA GLU A 83 12.10 7.00 -5.47
C GLU A 83 12.81 5.87 -6.23
N PRO A 84 12.21 5.30 -7.28
CA PRO A 84 12.89 4.34 -8.13
C PRO A 84 14.15 4.96 -8.76
N ASP A 85 15.27 4.29 -8.63
CA ASP A 85 16.51 4.57 -9.37
C ASP A 85 16.48 3.68 -10.62
N LEU A 86 16.21 4.29 -11.78
CA LEU A 86 16.00 3.61 -13.06
C LEU A 86 16.97 4.19 -14.09
N ASP A 87 17.54 3.34 -14.92
CA ASP A 87 18.33 3.77 -16.08
C ASP A 87 17.43 4.25 -17.24
N ASP A 88 18.04 4.79 -18.30
CA ASP A 88 17.32 5.35 -19.46
C ASP A 88 16.46 4.30 -20.19
N GLU A 89 16.88 3.02 -20.20
CA GLU A 89 16.15 1.92 -20.81
C GLU A 89 14.92 1.58 -19.98
N GLU A 90 15.06 1.42 -18.66
CA GLU A 90 13.97 1.14 -17.73
C GLU A 90 12.93 2.28 -17.65
N VAL A 91 13.38 3.55 -17.69
CA VAL A 91 12.48 4.72 -17.74
C VAL A 91 11.59 4.70 -18.97
N SER A 92 12.11 4.18 -20.10
CA SER A 92 11.36 4.07 -21.35
C SER A 92 10.32 2.95 -21.35
N GLU A 93 10.35 2.03 -20.39
CA GLU A 93 9.36 0.96 -20.24
C GLU A 93 8.06 1.47 -19.62
N PRO A 94 6.89 1.35 -20.30
CA PRO A 94 5.62 1.79 -19.77
C PRO A 94 5.28 1.10 -18.42
N GLY A 95 5.06 1.90 -17.37
CA GLY A 95 4.66 1.40 -16.05
C GLY A 95 5.79 0.87 -15.18
N ARG A 96 7.03 0.82 -15.64
CA ARG A 96 8.19 0.36 -14.86
C ARG A 96 8.37 1.16 -13.57
N TYR A 97 8.35 2.49 -13.67
CA TYR A 97 8.42 3.38 -12.51
C TYR A 97 7.36 3.05 -11.45
N LEU A 98 6.08 2.92 -11.85
CA LEU A 98 5.00 2.62 -10.93
C LEU A 98 5.12 1.20 -10.33
N SER A 99 5.62 0.24 -11.10
CA SER A 99 5.87 -1.12 -10.62
C SER A 99 6.94 -1.16 -9.53
N VAL A 100 8.07 -0.48 -9.73
CA VAL A 100 9.15 -0.41 -8.73
C VAL A 100 8.70 0.39 -7.52
N ARG A 101 8.11 1.58 -7.73
CA ARG A 101 7.58 2.43 -6.66
C ARG A 101 6.53 1.70 -5.80
N GLY A 102 5.67 0.89 -6.41
CA GLY A 102 4.63 0.13 -5.71
C GLY A 102 5.16 -0.88 -4.67
N ARG A 103 6.44 -1.27 -4.76
CA ARG A 103 7.05 -2.21 -3.81
C ARG A 103 7.29 -1.59 -2.44
N PHE A 104 7.48 -0.27 -2.37
CA PHE A 104 7.86 0.40 -1.13
C PHE A 104 6.99 1.60 -0.76
N ALA A 105 6.39 2.31 -1.71
CA ALA A 105 5.78 3.60 -1.45
C ALA A 105 4.67 3.61 -0.37
N GLN A 106 4.00 2.48 -0.14
CA GLN A 106 2.97 2.33 0.90
C GLN A 106 3.49 1.77 2.22
N LYS A 107 4.77 1.36 2.27
CA LYS A 107 5.40 0.93 3.52
C LYS A 107 5.69 2.18 4.36
N VAL A 108 5.54 2.05 5.66
CA VAL A 108 5.73 3.15 6.62
C VAL A 108 6.87 2.79 7.55
N LEU A 109 7.71 3.77 7.81
CA LEU A 109 8.81 3.72 8.76
C LEU A 109 8.31 4.30 10.09
N ASP A 110 8.63 3.64 11.20
CA ASP A 110 8.16 4.09 12.51
C ASP A 110 8.74 5.45 12.86
N PHE A 111 10.06 5.61 12.72
CA PHE A 111 10.76 6.86 12.99
C PHE A 111 11.83 7.16 11.93
N VAL A 112 11.98 8.43 11.59
CA VAL A 112 13.04 8.93 10.71
C VAL A 112 13.75 10.07 11.46
N ILE A 113 15.05 9.90 11.70
CA ILE A 113 15.87 10.90 12.36
C ILE A 113 16.47 11.81 11.31
N VAL A 114 16.24 13.12 11.46
CA VAL A 114 16.72 14.14 10.54
C VAL A 114 17.46 15.24 11.28
N ASP A 115 18.42 15.88 10.58
CA ASP A 115 19.11 17.06 11.08
C ASP A 115 18.26 18.35 10.90
N ASP A 116 18.83 19.51 11.24
CA ASP A 116 18.15 20.80 11.14
C ASP A 116 17.80 21.21 9.72
N GLU A 117 18.53 20.71 8.71
CA GLU A 117 18.23 20.89 7.29
C GLU A 117 17.30 19.82 6.71
N TYR A 118 16.72 18.96 7.57
CA TYR A 118 15.87 17.84 7.19
C TYR A 118 16.55 16.77 6.32
N ARG A 119 17.88 16.64 6.42
CA ARG A 119 18.59 15.52 5.81
C ARG A 119 18.45 14.30 6.71
N ILE A 120 18.17 13.15 6.11
CA ILE A 120 17.98 11.90 6.85
C ILE A 120 19.31 11.42 7.39
N VAL A 121 19.38 11.24 8.71
CA VAL A 121 20.54 10.73 9.45
C VAL A 121 20.43 9.22 9.62
N ALA A 122 19.27 8.74 10.07
CA ALA A 122 18.99 7.32 10.25
C ALA A 122 17.48 7.04 10.18
N LEU A 123 17.15 5.78 9.93
CA LEU A 123 15.82 5.21 10.12
C LEU A 123 15.83 4.39 11.40
N VAL A 124 14.75 4.46 12.19
CA VAL A 124 14.60 3.69 13.41
C VAL A 124 13.28 2.94 13.38
N GLU A 125 13.32 1.65 13.68
CA GLU A 125 12.16 0.76 13.73
C GLU A 125 12.02 0.17 15.12
N LEU A 126 10.79 0.10 15.62
CA LEU A 126 10.48 -0.50 16.91
C LEU A 126 9.73 -1.82 16.69
N ASP A 127 10.49 -2.90 16.64
CA ASP A 127 9.96 -4.23 16.31
C ASP A 127 9.23 -4.87 17.48
N ASP A 128 8.08 -5.48 17.22
CA ASP A 128 7.39 -6.35 18.16
C ASP A 128 7.62 -7.84 17.83
N SER A 129 7.23 -8.76 18.70
CA SER A 129 7.55 -10.19 18.61
C SER A 129 6.83 -10.95 17.49
N THR A 130 6.03 -10.28 16.66
CA THR A 130 5.18 -10.93 15.64
C THR A 130 5.73 -10.77 14.22
N HIS A 131 7.03 -10.44 14.08
CA HIS A 131 7.64 -10.12 12.80
C HIS A 131 7.72 -11.32 11.84
N ASP A 132 7.44 -11.03 10.59
CA ASP A 132 7.68 -11.88 9.43
C ASP A 132 9.10 -11.56 8.91
N ALA A 133 10.06 -12.44 9.21
CA ALA A 133 11.47 -12.26 8.87
C ALA A 133 11.72 -11.96 7.37
N ASP A 134 10.87 -12.50 6.47
CA ASP A 134 11.01 -12.26 5.03
C ASP A 134 10.61 -10.81 4.67
N ARG A 135 9.60 -10.26 5.33
CA ARG A 135 9.16 -8.87 5.11
C ARG A 135 10.17 -7.87 5.66
N ASP A 136 10.77 -8.20 6.79
CA ASP A 136 11.80 -7.35 7.43
C ASP A 136 13.07 -7.33 6.59
N ALA A 137 13.52 -8.50 6.11
CA ALA A 137 14.66 -8.58 5.19
C ALA A 137 14.43 -7.79 3.88
N GLU A 138 13.22 -7.82 3.32
CA GLU A 138 12.90 -7.03 2.12
C GLU A 138 12.86 -5.52 2.43
N ARG A 139 12.39 -5.10 3.61
CA ARG A 139 12.40 -3.71 4.04
C ARG A 139 13.84 -3.21 4.18
N ASP A 140 14.68 -3.96 4.89
CA ASP A 140 16.10 -3.63 5.08
C ASP A 140 16.87 -3.56 3.76
N ARG A 141 16.57 -4.48 2.84
CA ARG A 141 17.14 -4.45 1.51
C ARG A 141 16.77 -3.17 0.75
N ILE A 142 15.52 -2.72 0.84
CA ILE A 142 15.05 -1.51 0.15
C ILE A 142 15.69 -0.26 0.76
N THR A 143 15.70 -0.12 2.09
CA THR A 143 16.32 1.02 2.78
C THR A 143 17.82 1.08 2.54
N GLY A 144 18.49 -0.08 2.57
CA GLY A 144 19.92 -0.21 2.27
C GLY A 144 20.29 0.15 0.83
N MET A 145 19.45 -0.20 -0.18
CA MET A 145 19.66 0.25 -1.56
C MET A 145 19.58 1.78 -1.71
N ALA A 146 18.71 2.42 -0.92
CA ALA A 146 18.59 3.88 -0.88
C ALA A 146 19.74 4.54 -0.06
N GLY A 147 20.64 3.75 0.53
CA GLY A 147 21.78 4.24 1.30
C GLY A 147 21.44 4.65 2.74
N TYR A 148 20.26 4.31 3.25
CA TYR A 148 19.86 4.63 4.61
C TYR A 148 20.32 3.56 5.61
N LEU A 149 20.87 4.01 6.73
CA LEU A 149 21.13 3.18 7.90
C LEU A 149 19.80 2.98 8.65
N THR A 150 19.47 1.73 8.95
CA THR A 150 18.29 1.38 9.77
C THR A 150 18.77 0.76 11.09
N ILE A 151 18.32 1.32 12.21
CA ILE A 151 18.57 0.81 13.56
C ILE A 151 17.25 0.21 14.07
N ARG A 152 17.31 -1.00 14.64
CA ARG A 152 16.12 -1.72 15.13
C ARG A 152 16.20 -1.95 16.62
N TYR A 153 15.08 -1.73 17.29
CA TYR A 153 14.93 -1.96 18.72
C TYR A 153 13.75 -2.90 18.99
N ASP A 154 13.92 -3.78 19.99
CA ASP A 154 12.82 -4.67 20.44
C ASP A 154 11.87 -3.88 21.36
N SER A 155 10.59 -3.82 20.99
CA SER A 155 9.55 -3.11 21.76
C SER A 155 9.38 -3.63 23.18
N ARG A 156 9.80 -4.86 23.48
CA ARG A 156 9.75 -5.48 24.82
C ARG A 156 10.97 -5.14 25.68
N ASN A 157 12.06 -4.76 25.06
CA ASN A 157 13.32 -4.40 25.73
C ASN A 157 13.86 -3.10 25.12
N ARG A 158 13.07 -2.04 25.25
CA ARG A 158 13.42 -0.72 24.75
C ARG A 158 14.59 -0.16 25.53
N PRO A 159 15.65 0.31 24.83
CA PRO A 159 16.79 0.91 25.49
C PRO A 159 16.43 2.24 26.16
N GLU A 160 17.20 2.61 27.17
CA GLU A 160 17.12 3.94 27.76
C GLU A 160 17.81 4.99 26.85
N PRO A 161 17.52 6.30 27.02
CA PRO A 161 18.08 7.34 26.15
C PRO A 161 19.60 7.31 26.02
N GLU A 162 20.32 6.99 27.09
CA GLU A 162 21.77 6.89 27.08
C GLU A 162 22.27 5.75 26.18
N GLU A 163 21.58 4.60 26.19
CA GLU A 163 21.91 3.45 25.33
C GLU A 163 21.65 3.77 23.85
N ILE A 164 20.52 4.46 23.57
CA ILE A 164 20.21 4.93 22.20
C ILE A 164 21.32 5.87 21.71
N ARG A 165 21.73 6.82 22.54
CA ARG A 165 22.80 7.76 22.20
C ARG A 165 24.11 7.05 21.91
N ASP A 166 24.46 6.05 22.72
CA ASP A 166 25.68 5.23 22.53
C ASP A 166 25.61 4.45 21.21
N ASP A 167 24.45 3.89 20.85
CA ASP A 167 24.26 3.19 19.57
C ASP A 167 24.48 4.14 18.38
N PHE A 168 23.94 5.37 18.45
CA PHE A 168 24.14 6.38 17.42
C PHE A 168 25.58 6.84 17.31
N TRP A 169 26.28 6.95 18.45
CA TRP A 169 27.71 7.25 18.49
C TRP A 169 28.53 6.12 17.84
N GLN A 170 28.28 4.87 18.20
CA GLN A 170 28.95 3.71 17.63
C GLN A 170 28.70 3.55 16.12
N ALA A 171 27.53 3.95 15.65
CA ALA A 171 27.19 4.00 14.23
C ALA A 171 27.86 5.15 13.47
N GLY A 172 28.59 6.06 14.17
CA GLY A 172 29.23 7.22 13.56
C GLY A 172 28.27 8.31 13.10
N LEU A 173 27.07 8.36 13.67
CA LEU A 173 26.01 9.32 13.32
C LEU A 173 26.07 10.61 14.16
N LEU A 174 26.75 10.57 15.29
CA LEU A 174 27.03 11.73 16.13
C LEU A 174 28.43 12.25 15.82
N GLY A 175 28.56 13.58 15.63
CA GLY A 175 29.87 14.21 15.45
C GLY A 175 30.66 14.19 16.75
N ASP A 176 32.02 14.24 16.65
CA ASP A 176 32.87 14.54 17.80
C ASP A 176 32.54 15.96 18.30
N GLU A 177 32.18 16.09 19.57
CA GLU A 177 32.02 17.40 20.24
C GLU A 177 33.35 18.15 20.33
#